data_19b862c248d54605e8a1467e7ab93da4
#
_entry.id   19b862c248d54605e8a1467e7ab93da4
#
_cell.length_a   1.000
_cell.length_b   1.000
_cell.length_c   1.000
_cell.angle_alpha   90.00
_cell.angle_beta   90.00
_cell.angle_gamma   90.00
#
_symmetry.space_group_name_H-M   'P 1'
#
loop_
_entity.id
_entity.type
_entity.pdbx_description
1 polymer ?
#
loop_
_entity_poly.entity_id
_entity_poly.type
_entity_poly.pdbx_seq_one_letter_code
_entity_poly.pdbx_strand_id
1 'polypeptide(L)'
;MDEGYLDNTTNIFYSSDANFIDSGENRNISLYFTSDIFERQLKNVRSFPEGVKNCYTLQPEQGKDNNYLIRVAFWYGNYDAMDQPPEFKLYLGVEEWDSVKLNKSHDQMIWKEIIHVPKTDDIYVCLVNTGSGIPFISALELRALGNSIYNKTQSGSLVLFNRLNFGSASNETVR
;
A
#
# COMPACT_ATOMS: atom_id res chain seq x y z
N MET A 1 2.83 14.55 -18.07
CA MET A 1 1.99 13.52 -17.44
C MET A 1 2.89 12.30 -17.35
N ASP A 2 3.18 11.83 -16.15
CA ASP A 2 3.93 10.58 -16.01
C ASP A 2 3.06 9.45 -16.54
N GLU A 3 3.46 8.90 -17.69
CA GLU A 3 2.86 7.68 -18.20
C GLU A 3 3.14 6.58 -17.18
N GLY A 4 2.09 5.91 -16.71
CA GLY A 4 2.24 4.72 -15.86
C GLY A 4 3.01 3.61 -16.56
N TYR A 5 3.21 2.50 -15.89
CA TYR A 5 3.85 1.32 -16.49
C TYR A 5 3.12 0.04 -16.09
N LEU A 6 3.18 -0.95 -16.96
CA LEU A 6 2.71 -2.30 -16.69
C LEU A 6 3.86 -3.10 -16.06
N ASP A 7 3.62 -3.66 -14.88
CA ASP A 7 4.52 -4.66 -14.31
C ASP A 7 4.25 -6.01 -14.99
N ASN A 8 5.18 -6.45 -15.81
CA ASN A 8 5.03 -7.68 -16.60
C ASN A 8 5.01 -8.96 -15.73
N THR A 9 5.50 -8.89 -14.51
CA THR A 9 5.51 -10.04 -13.58
C THR A 9 4.14 -10.27 -12.96
N THR A 10 3.45 -9.19 -12.64
CA THR A 10 2.16 -9.23 -11.92
C THR A 10 0.97 -8.86 -12.78
N ASN A 11 1.23 -8.34 -13.99
CA ASN A 11 0.24 -7.77 -14.90
C ASN A 11 -0.60 -6.64 -14.26
N ILE A 12 0.01 -5.91 -13.31
CA ILE A 12 -0.60 -4.76 -12.66
C ILE A 12 -0.09 -3.49 -13.32
N PHE A 13 -0.99 -2.58 -13.66
CA PHE A 13 -0.64 -1.26 -14.15
C PHE A 13 -0.46 -0.29 -12.98
N TYR A 14 0.72 0.30 -12.85
CA TYR A 14 1.03 1.33 -11.86
C TYR A 14 1.06 2.71 -12.50
N SER A 15 0.45 3.68 -11.86
CA SER A 15 0.43 5.09 -12.27
C SER A 15 0.89 5.99 -11.13
N SER A 16 1.11 7.27 -11.44
CA SER A 16 1.36 8.29 -10.42
C SER A 16 0.18 8.39 -9.45
N ASP A 17 0.49 8.58 -8.18
CA ASP A 17 -0.49 8.76 -7.10
C ASP A 17 -1.00 10.21 -6.95
N ALA A 18 -0.50 11.13 -7.77
CA ALA A 18 -0.78 12.57 -7.66
C ALA A 18 -2.27 12.95 -7.78
N ASN A 19 -3.09 12.09 -8.42
CA ASN A 19 -4.53 12.31 -8.56
C ASN A 19 -5.35 11.82 -7.37
N PHE A 20 -4.71 11.11 -6.42
CA PHE A 20 -5.40 10.45 -5.31
C PHE A 20 -5.08 11.08 -3.96
N ILE A 21 -4.08 11.96 -3.92
CA ILE A 21 -3.62 12.65 -2.71
C ILE A 21 -2.96 13.97 -3.06
N ASP A 22 -3.19 15.00 -2.24
CA ASP A 22 -2.68 16.36 -2.41
C ASP A 22 -1.57 16.74 -1.44
N SER A 23 -1.22 15.82 -0.52
CA SER A 23 -0.20 16.01 0.51
C SER A 23 1.01 15.10 0.30
N GLY A 24 2.07 15.39 1.07
CA GLY A 24 3.31 14.62 1.03
C GLY A 24 4.21 14.96 -0.15
N GLU A 25 5.38 14.39 -0.16
CA GLU A 25 6.43 14.63 -1.15
C GLU A 25 7.09 13.33 -1.61
N ASN A 26 7.40 13.25 -2.92
CA ASN A 26 8.07 12.10 -3.49
C ASN A 26 9.56 12.12 -3.16
N ARG A 27 10.07 11.00 -2.70
CA ARG A 27 11.48 10.75 -2.38
C ARG A 27 11.94 9.45 -3.04
N ASN A 28 13.16 9.46 -3.58
CA ASN A 28 13.79 8.22 -4.00
C ASN A 28 14.43 7.53 -2.79
N ILE A 29 14.40 6.21 -2.78
CA ILE A 29 15.18 5.44 -1.80
C ILE A 29 16.68 5.66 -2.05
N SER A 30 17.51 5.36 -1.05
CA SER A 30 18.97 5.43 -1.19
C SER A 30 19.45 4.51 -2.31
N LEU A 31 20.38 5.01 -3.13
CA LEU A 31 20.98 4.24 -4.23
C LEU A 31 21.63 2.93 -3.76
N TYR A 32 22.07 2.88 -2.51
CA TYR A 32 22.63 1.69 -1.90
C TYR A 32 21.65 0.51 -1.89
N PHE A 33 20.35 0.79 -1.67
CA PHE A 33 19.30 -0.24 -1.62
C PHE A 33 18.58 -0.46 -2.95
N THR A 34 18.88 0.35 -3.97
CA THR A 34 18.16 0.27 -5.26
C THR A 34 18.50 -1.00 -6.05
N SER A 35 19.72 -1.54 -5.88
CA SER A 35 20.15 -2.78 -6.55
C SER A 35 19.43 -4.03 -6.06
N ASP A 36 18.94 -4.02 -4.84
CA ASP A 36 18.35 -5.18 -4.18
C ASP A 36 16.85 -5.31 -4.44
N ILE A 37 16.25 -4.31 -5.15
CA ILE A 37 14.84 -4.26 -5.43
C ILE A 37 14.58 -4.45 -6.92
N PHE A 38 13.86 -5.51 -7.25
CA PHE A 38 13.40 -5.78 -8.62
C PHE A 38 12.11 -5.01 -8.94
N GLU A 39 11.24 -4.81 -7.95
CA GLU A 39 9.95 -4.13 -8.11
C GLU A 39 10.14 -2.62 -8.26
N ARG A 40 9.82 -2.11 -9.45
CA ARG A 40 9.97 -0.69 -9.78
C ARG A 40 9.19 0.23 -8.84
N GLN A 41 7.98 -0.17 -8.41
CA GLN A 41 7.10 0.60 -7.53
C GLN A 41 7.67 0.82 -6.11
N LEU A 42 8.73 0.11 -5.75
CA LEU A 42 9.37 0.24 -4.44
C LEU A 42 10.61 1.15 -4.45
N LYS A 43 11.01 1.67 -5.62
CA LYS A 43 12.22 2.50 -5.78
C LYS A 43 12.04 3.95 -5.36
N ASN A 44 10.81 4.35 -5.07
CA ASN A 44 10.47 5.65 -4.52
C ASN A 44 9.39 5.51 -3.45
N VAL A 45 9.23 6.55 -2.66
CA VAL A 45 8.20 6.63 -1.63
C VAL A 45 7.52 8.00 -1.69
N ARG A 46 6.27 8.06 -1.24
CA ARG A 46 5.66 9.32 -0.81
C ARG A 46 5.79 9.42 0.70
N SER A 47 6.46 10.46 1.15
CA SER A 47 6.73 10.80 2.55
C SER A 47 5.78 11.91 3.00
N PHE A 48 5.32 11.87 4.26
CA PHE A 48 4.34 12.81 4.82
C PHE A 48 4.93 13.55 6.03
N PRO A 49 5.83 14.54 5.80
CA PRO A 49 6.45 15.29 6.88
C PRO A 49 5.47 16.18 7.63
N GLU A 50 4.36 16.55 6.98
CA GLU A 50 3.36 17.44 7.54
C GLU A 50 2.03 16.72 7.76
N GLY A 51 1.24 17.26 8.72
CA GLY A 51 -0.06 16.70 9.07
C GLY A 51 0.02 15.48 9.97
N VAL A 52 -1.03 15.28 10.77
CA VAL A 52 -1.17 14.09 11.62
C VAL A 52 -1.76 12.92 10.86
N LYS A 53 -2.66 13.20 9.92
CA LYS A 53 -3.36 12.18 9.12
C LYS A 53 -3.37 12.60 7.66
N ASN A 54 -2.82 11.76 6.79
CA ASN A 54 -2.76 11.96 5.35
C ASN A 54 -3.48 10.81 4.65
N CYS A 55 -4.44 11.11 3.77
CA CYS A 55 -5.34 10.13 3.20
C CYS A 55 -5.33 10.14 1.68
N TYR A 56 -5.19 8.97 1.09
CA TYR A 56 -5.54 8.72 -0.30
C TYR A 56 -7.05 8.62 -0.43
N THR A 57 -7.61 9.24 -1.48
CA THR A 57 -9.01 9.10 -1.87
C THR A 57 -9.07 8.26 -3.14
N LEU A 58 -9.61 7.05 -3.02
CA LEU A 58 -9.75 6.12 -4.14
C LEU A 58 -11.21 6.06 -4.56
N GLN A 59 -11.45 6.15 -5.87
CA GLN A 59 -12.78 6.09 -6.47
C GLN A 59 -12.86 4.88 -7.42
N PRO A 60 -13.18 3.69 -6.88
CA PRO A 60 -13.25 2.49 -7.71
C PRO A 60 -14.42 2.54 -8.70
N GLU A 61 -14.17 2.16 -9.95
CA GLU A 61 -15.16 2.21 -11.04
C GLU A 61 -16.45 1.44 -10.75
N GLN A 62 -16.36 0.34 -10.00
CA GLN A 62 -17.53 -0.48 -9.64
C GLN A 62 -18.34 0.09 -8.47
N GLY A 63 -17.86 1.19 -7.84
CA GLY A 63 -18.54 1.88 -6.75
C GLY A 63 -18.66 1.06 -5.46
N LYS A 64 -19.55 1.50 -4.59
CA LYS A 64 -19.83 0.87 -3.29
C LYS A 64 -20.43 -0.53 -3.41
N ASP A 65 -20.46 -1.23 -2.28
CA ASP A 65 -21.06 -2.58 -2.12
C ASP A 65 -20.41 -3.68 -2.97
N ASN A 66 -19.21 -3.44 -3.51
CA ASN A 66 -18.37 -4.44 -4.16
C ASN A 66 -17.14 -4.79 -3.30
N ASN A 67 -16.55 -5.96 -3.54
CA ASN A 67 -15.37 -6.40 -2.82
C ASN A 67 -14.11 -5.84 -3.48
N TYR A 68 -13.25 -5.20 -2.69
CA TYR A 68 -11.96 -4.69 -3.14
C TYR A 68 -10.82 -5.25 -2.28
N LEU A 69 -9.77 -5.72 -2.91
CA LEU A 69 -8.49 -5.94 -2.26
C LEU A 69 -7.72 -4.62 -2.28
N ILE A 70 -7.37 -4.13 -1.11
CA ILE A 70 -6.49 -2.99 -0.90
C ILE A 70 -5.18 -3.54 -0.36
N ARG A 71 -4.08 -3.23 -1.03
CA ARG A 71 -2.73 -3.62 -0.63
C ARG A 71 -1.86 -2.40 -0.56
N VAL A 72 -1.09 -2.27 0.51
CA VAL A 72 -0.09 -1.21 0.68
C VAL A 72 1.28 -1.82 0.91
N ALA A 73 2.31 -1.17 0.36
CA ALA A 73 3.69 -1.60 0.46
C ALA A 73 4.55 -0.54 1.11
N PHE A 74 5.47 -0.98 1.93
CA PHE A 74 6.43 -0.15 2.65
C PHE A 74 7.82 -0.72 2.52
N TRP A 75 8.69 0.02 1.84
CA TRP A 75 10.13 -0.21 1.79
C TRP A 75 10.84 1.08 2.17
N TYR A 76 11.49 1.09 3.33
CA TYR A 76 12.11 2.32 3.85
C TYR A 76 13.28 2.79 2.98
N GLY A 77 14.18 1.86 2.63
CA GLY A 77 15.32 2.14 1.75
C GLY A 77 16.13 3.38 2.13
N ASN A 78 16.06 3.79 3.40
CA ASN A 78 16.73 4.96 3.96
C ASN A 78 16.55 6.25 3.13
N TYR A 79 15.32 6.51 2.65
CA TYR A 79 14.99 7.63 1.75
C TYR A 79 15.28 9.01 2.35
N ASP A 80 15.29 9.13 3.68
CA ASP A 80 15.54 10.36 4.44
C ASP A 80 16.95 10.46 5.01
N ALA A 81 17.79 9.44 4.81
CA ALA A 81 19.16 9.32 5.33
C ALA A 81 19.26 9.36 6.87
N MET A 82 18.18 9.03 7.59
CA MET A 82 18.14 9.07 9.05
C MET A 82 18.52 7.73 9.69
N ASP A 83 18.62 6.64 8.91
CA ASP A 83 18.88 5.28 9.40
C ASP A 83 17.91 4.83 10.51
N GLN A 84 16.71 5.40 10.50
CA GLN A 84 15.71 5.15 11.53
C GLN A 84 14.31 5.03 10.92
N PRO A 85 13.88 3.81 10.57
CA PRO A 85 12.55 3.58 10.03
C PRO A 85 11.46 4.07 11.00
N PRO A 86 10.43 4.78 10.50
CA PRO A 86 9.34 5.28 11.33
C PRO A 86 8.38 4.17 11.76
N GLU A 87 7.59 4.46 12.81
CA GLU A 87 6.43 3.68 13.20
C GLU A 87 5.17 4.56 13.10
N PHE A 88 4.13 4.06 12.42
CA PHE A 88 2.89 4.80 12.20
C PHE A 88 1.71 3.85 12.02
N LYS A 89 0.49 4.40 12.01
CA LYS A 89 -0.73 3.62 11.89
C LYS A 89 -1.37 3.77 10.51
N LEU A 90 -2.08 2.71 10.11
CA LEU A 90 -2.93 2.68 8.92
C LEU A 90 -4.40 2.74 9.33
N TYR A 91 -5.17 3.52 8.59
CA TYR A 91 -6.61 3.61 8.75
C TYR A 91 -7.29 3.36 7.41
N LEU A 92 -8.44 2.73 7.47
CA LEU A 92 -9.38 2.66 6.37
C LEU A 92 -10.61 3.48 6.76
N GLY A 93 -10.74 4.66 6.17
CA GLY A 93 -11.69 5.67 6.62
C GLY A 93 -11.41 6.13 8.04
N VAL A 94 -12.30 5.77 8.97
CA VAL A 94 -12.19 6.13 10.40
C VAL A 94 -11.68 4.96 11.26
N GLU A 95 -11.68 3.75 10.72
CA GLU A 95 -11.28 2.55 11.45
C GLU A 95 -9.78 2.30 11.35
N GLU A 96 -9.15 2.00 12.48
CA GLU A 96 -7.75 1.56 12.49
C GLU A 96 -7.66 0.19 11.80
N TRP A 97 -6.84 0.13 10.74
CA TRP A 97 -6.61 -1.09 9.98
C TRP A 97 -5.46 -1.90 10.57
N ASP A 98 -4.30 -1.26 10.72
CA ASP A 98 -3.06 -1.92 11.15
C ASP A 98 -2.02 -0.87 11.57
N SER A 99 -0.85 -1.35 11.99
CA SER A 99 0.33 -0.52 12.23
C SER A 99 1.50 -0.94 11.33
N VAL A 100 2.33 0.03 10.98
CA VAL A 100 3.57 -0.20 10.23
C VAL A 100 4.74 0.03 11.17
N LYS A 101 5.55 -1.02 11.35
CA LYS A 101 6.77 -0.99 12.13
C LYS A 101 7.83 -1.80 11.40
N LEU A 102 8.82 -1.11 10.85
CA LEU A 102 9.92 -1.75 10.13
C LEU A 102 11.10 -2.01 11.07
N ASN A 103 11.85 -3.06 10.75
CA ASN A 103 13.10 -3.34 11.45
C ASN A 103 14.19 -2.35 11.03
N LYS A 104 15.20 -2.16 11.88
CA LYS A 104 16.34 -1.29 11.61
C LYS A 104 17.27 -1.80 10.50
N SER A 105 17.06 -3.01 9.99
CA SER A 105 17.88 -3.61 8.95
C SER A 105 17.74 -2.98 7.57
N HIS A 106 16.80 -2.04 7.38
CA HIS A 106 16.50 -1.33 6.12
C HIS A 106 16.10 -2.22 4.91
N ASP A 107 16.27 -3.53 5.03
CA ASP A 107 16.00 -4.54 3.99
C ASP A 107 14.63 -5.20 4.14
N GLN A 108 13.84 -4.76 5.11
CA GLN A 108 12.51 -5.29 5.34
C GLN A 108 11.48 -4.61 4.45
N MET A 109 10.80 -5.40 3.65
CA MET A 109 9.59 -5.02 2.95
C MET A 109 8.37 -5.49 3.74
N ILE A 110 7.42 -4.58 3.96
CA ILE A 110 6.14 -4.88 4.59
C ILE A 110 5.02 -4.69 3.57
N TRP A 111 4.18 -5.71 3.45
CA TRP A 111 2.91 -5.66 2.77
C TRP A 111 1.77 -5.77 3.77
N LYS A 112 0.75 -4.91 3.63
CA LYS A 112 -0.50 -5.02 4.37
C LYS A 112 -1.64 -5.14 3.39
N GLU A 113 -2.55 -6.06 3.65
CA GLU A 113 -3.71 -6.33 2.78
C GLU A 113 -4.99 -6.37 3.58
N ILE A 114 -6.05 -5.86 2.96
CA ILE A 114 -7.40 -5.92 3.48
C ILE A 114 -8.38 -6.09 2.34
N ILE A 115 -9.40 -6.93 2.54
CA ILE A 115 -10.56 -6.99 1.65
C ILE A 115 -11.63 -6.13 2.28
N HIS A 116 -12.11 -5.14 1.54
CA HIS A 116 -13.06 -4.15 2.01
C HIS A 116 -14.27 -4.03 1.10
N VAL A 117 -15.44 -3.88 1.70
CA VAL A 117 -16.69 -3.56 1.02
C VAL A 117 -17.09 -2.13 1.41
N PRO A 118 -16.80 -1.13 0.58
CA PRO A 118 -17.09 0.26 0.90
C PRO A 118 -18.61 0.50 0.92
N LYS A 119 -19.03 1.38 1.81
CA LYS A 119 -20.44 1.85 1.91
C LYS A 119 -20.67 3.17 1.16
N THR A 120 -19.59 3.79 0.73
CA THR A 120 -19.54 5.03 -0.06
C THR A 120 -18.80 4.78 -1.36
N ASP A 121 -18.93 5.67 -2.32
CA ASP A 121 -18.20 5.55 -3.59
C ASP A 121 -16.71 5.87 -3.44
N ASP A 122 -16.33 6.51 -2.32
CA ASP A 122 -14.94 6.79 -1.97
C ASP A 122 -14.42 5.81 -0.93
N ILE A 123 -13.16 5.39 -1.11
CA ILE A 123 -12.37 4.62 -0.15
C ILE A 123 -11.20 5.49 0.33
N TYR A 124 -11.08 5.70 1.63
CA TYR A 124 -10.01 6.49 2.22
C TYR A 124 -8.96 5.58 2.86
N VAL A 125 -7.74 5.58 2.31
CA VAL A 125 -6.58 4.89 2.90
C VAL A 125 -5.68 5.93 3.52
N CYS A 126 -5.54 5.90 4.85
CA CYS A 126 -4.87 6.96 5.57
C CYS A 126 -3.65 6.46 6.36
N LEU A 127 -2.60 7.27 6.36
CA LEU A 127 -1.43 7.10 7.22
C LEU A 127 -1.52 8.12 8.36
N VAL A 128 -1.37 7.63 9.60
CA VAL A 128 -1.46 8.46 10.80
C VAL A 128 -0.13 8.49 11.53
N ASN A 129 0.43 9.68 11.65
CA ASN A 129 1.68 9.91 12.38
C ASN A 129 1.46 9.71 13.89
N THR A 130 2.27 8.83 14.49
CA THR A 130 2.25 8.53 15.92
C THR A 130 3.33 9.27 16.73
N GLY A 131 4.09 10.14 16.07
CA GLY A 131 5.23 10.83 16.65
C GLY A 131 6.54 10.04 16.63
N SER A 132 6.54 8.87 15.95
CA SER A 132 7.72 7.98 15.84
C SER A 132 8.31 8.03 14.42
N GLY A 133 8.66 9.21 13.95
CA GLY A 133 9.19 9.47 12.61
C GLY A 133 8.10 9.90 11.61
N ILE A 134 8.48 9.99 10.35
CA ILE A 134 7.65 10.50 9.25
C ILE A 134 6.98 9.32 8.53
N PRO A 135 5.63 9.23 8.49
CA PRO A 135 4.94 8.21 7.72
C PRO A 135 5.29 8.28 6.23
N PHE A 136 5.33 7.15 5.58
CA PHE A 136 5.59 7.04 4.14
C PHE A 136 4.87 5.84 3.54
N ILE A 137 4.78 5.79 2.22
CA ILE A 137 4.26 4.65 1.46
C ILE A 137 5.05 4.48 0.17
N SER A 138 5.28 3.24 -0.24
CA SER A 138 5.97 2.92 -1.50
C SER A 138 4.98 2.60 -2.62
N ALA A 139 3.91 1.86 -2.32
CA ALA A 139 2.87 1.56 -3.30
C ALA A 139 1.51 1.33 -2.62
N LEU A 140 0.45 1.63 -3.39
CA LEU A 140 -0.94 1.37 -3.03
C LEU A 140 -1.62 0.69 -4.22
N GLU A 141 -2.21 -0.48 -4.00
CA GLU A 141 -2.95 -1.23 -5.00
C GLU A 141 -4.42 -1.33 -4.60
N LEU A 142 -5.30 -1.09 -5.56
CA LEU A 142 -6.74 -1.31 -5.43
C LEU A 142 -7.18 -2.26 -6.52
N ARG A 143 -7.76 -3.39 -6.14
CA ARG A 143 -8.23 -4.42 -7.09
C ARG A 143 -9.66 -4.83 -6.77
N ALA A 144 -10.53 -4.76 -7.77
CA ALA A 144 -11.86 -5.32 -7.67
C ALA A 144 -11.77 -6.85 -7.63
N LEU A 145 -12.46 -7.46 -6.68
CA LEU A 145 -12.55 -8.91 -6.55
C LEU A 145 -13.89 -9.38 -7.10
N GLY A 146 -13.86 -10.50 -7.85
CA GLY A 146 -15.09 -11.15 -8.30
C GLY A 146 -15.94 -11.60 -7.11
N ASN A 147 -17.24 -11.37 -7.19
CA ASN A 147 -18.21 -11.68 -6.11
C ASN A 147 -18.31 -13.18 -5.77
N SER A 148 -17.70 -14.05 -6.57
CA SER A 148 -17.71 -15.50 -6.37
C SER A 148 -16.63 -16.00 -5.40
N ILE A 149 -15.58 -15.22 -5.15
CA ILE A 149 -14.43 -15.66 -4.35
C ILE A 149 -14.61 -15.38 -2.87
N TYR A 150 -15.23 -14.24 -2.54
CA TYR A 150 -15.57 -13.88 -1.18
C TYR A 150 -17.06 -13.56 -1.11
N ASN A 151 -17.84 -14.42 -0.45
CA ASN A 151 -19.25 -14.10 -0.21
C ASN A 151 -19.32 -12.74 0.50
N LYS A 152 -20.20 -11.87 0.00
CA LYS A 152 -20.46 -10.56 0.61
C LYS A 152 -20.74 -10.77 2.09
N THR A 153 -19.78 -10.52 2.92
CA THR A 153 -20.03 -10.35 4.34
C THR A 153 -20.87 -9.10 4.46
N GLN A 154 -22.01 -9.17 5.09
CA GLN A 154 -22.99 -8.08 5.18
C GLN A 154 -22.43 -6.78 5.78
N SER A 155 -21.27 -6.82 6.38
CA SER A 155 -20.54 -5.65 6.90
C SER A 155 -19.11 -6.01 7.24
N GLY A 156 -18.18 -5.16 6.89
CA GLY A 156 -16.84 -5.19 7.43
C GLY A 156 -15.75 -5.50 6.41
N SER A 157 -14.54 -5.47 6.94
CA SER A 157 -13.32 -5.76 6.23
C SER A 157 -12.73 -7.07 6.70
N LEU A 158 -12.04 -7.78 5.81
CA LEU A 158 -11.28 -8.99 6.13
C LEU A 158 -9.80 -8.65 6.05
N VAL A 159 -9.14 -8.63 7.19
CA VAL A 159 -7.68 -8.43 7.26
C VAL A 159 -6.99 -9.75 6.92
N LEU A 160 -5.97 -9.67 6.07
CA LEU A 160 -5.17 -10.84 5.71
C LEU A 160 -4.42 -11.35 6.95
N PHE A 161 -4.70 -12.60 7.33
CA PHE A 161 -3.91 -13.32 8.33
C PHE A 161 -2.74 -14.06 7.69
N ASN A 162 -3.02 -14.82 6.61
CA ASN A 162 -2.01 -15.59 5.89
C ASN A 162 -2.48 -15.91 4.47
N ARG A 163 -1.54 -16.00 3.54
CA ARG A 163 -1.79 -16.48 2.18
C ARG A 163 -0.82 -17.61 1.89
N LEU A 164 -1.35 -18.80 1.69
CA LEU A 164 -0.58 -19.99 1.41
C LEU A 164 -0.83 -20.45 -0.03
N ASN A 165 0.23 -20.64 -0.77
CA ASN A 165 0.17 -21.26 -2.10
C ASN A 165 0.48 -22.76 -1.97
N PHE A 166 -0.54 -23.60 -2.14
CA PHE A 166 -0.40 -25.04 -2.13
C PHE A 166 -0.30 -25.56 -3.56
N GLY A 167 0.89 -26.03 -3.95
CA GLY A 167 1.07 -26.79 -5.19
C GLY A 167 1.52 -26.01 -6.41
N SER A 168 2.03 -24.80 -6.27
CA SER A 168 2.79 -24.18 -7.37
C SER A 168 4.13 -24.90 -7.53
N ALA A 169 4.32 -25.50 -8.71
CA ALA A 169 5.60 -26.11 -9.09
C ALA A 169 6.56 -25.08 -9.72
N SER A 170 6.12 -23.85 -9.90
CA SER A 170 6.85 -22.74 -10.51
C SER A 170 7.11 -21.64 -9.48
N ASN A 171 8.20 -20.89 -9.67
CA ASN A 171 8.51 -19.69 -8.89
C ASN A 171 7.58 -18.51 -9.27
N GLU A 172 6.31 -18.76 -9.53
CA GLU A 172 5.35 -17.72 -9.86
C GLU A 172 4.99 -16.91 -8.62
N THR A 173 5.10 -15.60 -8.76
CA THR A 173 4.61 -14.67 -7.73
C THR A 173 3.09 -14.64 -7.79
N VAL A 174 2.44 -15.27 -6.83
CA VAL A 174 0.98 -15.17 -6.66
C VAL A 174 0.68 -13.91 -5.86
N ARG A 175 0.04 -12.96 -6.50
CA ARG A 175 -0.41 -11.70 -5.88
C ARG A 175 -1.93 -11.58 -5.90
#